data_420d0ad9af94b46cc9c8c923d611faf7
#
_entry.id   420d0ad9af94b46cc9c8c923d611faf7
#
_cell.length_a   1.000
_cell.length_b   1.000
_cell.length_c   1.000
_cell.angle_alpha   90.00
_cell.angle_beta   90.00
_cell.angle_gamma   90.00
#
_symmetry.space_group_name_H-M   'P 1'
#
loop_
_entity.id
_entity.type
_entity.pdbx_description
1 polymer ?
#
loop_
_entity_poly.entity_id
_entity_poly.type
_entity_poly.pdbx_seq_one_letter_code
_entity_poly.pdbx_strand_id
1 'polypeptide(L)'
;MKNAVLKTFKTALIFIFLFSVLSCSNDSLEAEIIETYDFKIEKAESVEDQLEMLTKAMRRFHNFKVAEAQGYVAVSPLVPGMGIHYAKHEYVDMKFEILKPEILVYHPDENGVMQFVAAEYLIPVEDCDPLGEYTSPDDAFLGDQDHWHLNCNAGGWTLHAWVGLENEAGVFEPFNPALQ
;
A
#
# COMPACT_ATOMS: atom_id res chain seq x y z
N MET A 1 43.69 72.43 -23.55
CA MET A 1 42.24 72.15 -23.76
C MET A 1 42.13 70.64 -23.90
N LYS A 2 41.75 69.92 -22.82
CA LYS A 2 41.63 68.46 -22.78
C LYS A 2 40.24 68.13 -22.24
N ASN A 3 39.37 67.62 -23.14
CA ASN A 3 38.01 67.20 -22.79
C ASN A 3 38.06 65.83 -22.12
N ALA A 4 37.62 65.75 -20.87
CA ALA A 4 37.42 64.52 -20.17
C ALA A 4 36.01 63.99 -20.48
N VAL A 5 35.93 62.79 -21.07
CA VAL A 5 34.69 62.08 -21.33
C VAL A 5 34.38 61.20 -20.11
N LEU A 6 33.33 61.55 -19.40
CA LEU A 6 32.81 60.82 -18.27
C LEU A 6 31.99 59.62 -18.76
N LYS A 7 32.50 58.39 -18.59
CA LYS A 7 31.77 57.16 -18.86
C LYS A 7 30.89 56.79 -17.66
N THR A 8 29.60 56.96 -17.82
CA THR A 8 28.58 56.44 -16.86
C THR A 8 28.45 54.94 -16.96
N PHE A 9 28.87 54.22 -15.92
CA PHE A 9 28.56 52.82 -15.75
C PHE A 9 27.13 52.67 -15.27
N LYS A 10 26.27 52.08 -16.10
CA LYS A 10 24.95 51.62 -15.70
C LYS A 10 25.09 50.22 -15.06
N THR A 11 24.96 50.19 -13.76
CA THR A 11 24.89 48.94 -12.99
C THR A 11 23.48 48.38 -13.16
N ALA A 12 23.34 47.32 -13.95
CA ALA A 12 22.08 46.55 -14.03
C ALA A 12 21.96 45.67 -12.82
N LEU A 13 21.00 45.98 -11.95
CA LEU A 13 20.66 45.17 -10.79
C LEU A 13 19.80 43.99 -11.29
N ILE A 14 20.40 42.79 -11.40
CA ILE A 14 19.66 41.57 -11.72
C ILE A 14 19.00 41.10 -10.42
N PHE A 15 17.70 41.29 -10.30
CA PHE A 15 16.88 40.68 -9.28
C PHE A 15 16.70 39.18 -9.64
N ILE A 16 17.49 38.31 -8.99
CA ILE A 16 17.25 36.87 -9.02
C ILE A 16 16.06 36.60 -8.09
N PHE A 17 14.89 36.43 -8.67
CA PHE A 17 13.72 35.92 -7.96
C PHE A 17 13.97 34.41 -7.68
N LEU A 18 14.43 34.09 -6.48
CA LEU A 18 14.40 32.72 -6.00
C LEU A 18 12.93 32.30 -5.83
N PHE A 19 12.41 31.61 -6.82
CA PHE A 19 11.18 30.84 -6.65
C PHE A 19 11.49 29.64 -5.72
N SER A 20 11.24 29.82 -4.44
CA SER A 20 11.14 28.69 -3.51
C SER A 20 9.89 27.93 -3.90
N VAL A 21 10.04 26.86 -4.68
CA VAL A 21 8.99 25.85 -4.84
C VAL A 21 8.85 25.16 -3.48
N LEU A 22 7.87 25.61 -2.67
CA LEU A 22 7.34 24.79 -1.58
C LEU A 22 6.67 23.59 -2.26
N SER A 23 7.43 22.54 -2.48
CA SER A 23 6.86 21.21 -2.65
C SER A 23 6.28 20.83 -1.30
N CYS A 24 4.98 21.11 -1.10
CA CYS A 24 4.25 20.42 -0.04
C CYS A 24 4.21 18.95 -0.46
N SER A 25 5.12 18.17 0.10
CA SER A 25 5.10 16.74 -0.08
C SER A 25 3.85 16.18 0.64
N ASN A 26 2.99 15.51 -0.10
CA ASN A 26 1.89 14.72 0.48
C ASN A 26 2.42 13.67 1.47
N ASP A 27 3.70 13.34 1.38
CA ASP A 27 4.38 12.35 2.20
C ASP A 27 4.32 12.67 3.70
N SER A 28 4.37 13.95 4.11
CA SER A 28 4.33 14.32 5.53
C SER A 28 2.95 14.15 6.15
N LEU A 29 1.88 14.46 5.41
CA LEU A 29 0.50 14.24 5.85
C LEU A 29 0.16 12.74 5.92
N GLU A 30 0.69 11.97 4.98
CA GLU A 30 0.50 10.53 4.95
C GLU A 30 1.21 9.83 6.11
N ALA A 31 2.45 10.23 6.41
CA ALA A 31 3.20 9.73 7.56
C ALA A 31 2.47 10.05 8.89
N GLU A 32 1.96 11.27 9.08
CA GLU A 32 1.20 11.65 10.28
C GLU A 32 -0.11 10.86 10.43
N ILE A 33 -0.78 10.58 9.31
CA ILE A 33 -2.00 9.76 9.31
C ILE A 33 -1.65 8.32 9.71
N ILE A 34 -0.62 7.73 9.14
CA ILE A 34 -0.17 6.37 9.44
C ILE A 34 0.21 6.26 10.93
N GLU A 35 1.04 7.15 11.46
CA GLU A 35 1.42 7.15 12.89
C GLU A 35 0.19 7.24 13.82
N THR A 36 -0.83 8.03 13.44
CA THR A 36 -2.06 8.15 14.21
C THR A 36 -2.87 6.85 14.20
N TYR A 37 -2.90 6.12 13.08
CA TYR A 37 -3.58 4.84 13.00
C TYR A 37 -2.79 3.73 13.67
N ASP A 38 -1.46 3.67 13.53
CA ASP A 38 -0.60 2.71 14.21
C ASP A 38 -0.79 2.78 15.73
N PHE A 39 -0.80 4.00 16.31
CA PHE A 39 -1.10 4.19 17.73
C PHE A 39 -2.50 3.69 18.14
N LYS A 40 -3.50 3.77 17.27
CA LYS A 40 -4.84 3.25 17.53
C LYS A 40 -4.89 1.73 17.39
N ILE A 41 -4.16 1.17 16.42
CA ILE A 41 -4.07 -0.29 16.23
C ILE A 41 -3.45 -0.96 17.44
N GLU A 42 -2.40 -0.39 18.03
CA GLU A 42 -1.82 -0.91 19.28
C GLU A 42 -2.81 -0.92 20.47
N LYS A 43 -3.89 -0.14 20.38
CA LYS A 43 -4.95 -0.08 21.38
C LYS A 43 -6.25 -0.78 20.98
N ALA A 44 -6.25 -1.45 19.83
CA ALA A 44 -7.39 -2.27 19.45
C ALA A 44 -7.60 -3.39 20.47
N GLU A 45 -8.84 -3.63 20.86
CA GLU A 45 -9.20 -4.65 21.84
C GLU A 45 -9.76 -5.91 21.17
N SER A 46 -10.03 -5.83 19.85
CA SER A 46 -10.59 -6.93 19.07
C SER A 46 -10.10 -6.91 17.62
N VAL A 47 -10.26 -8.03 16.93
CA VAL A 47 -10.01 -8.13 15.48
C VAL A 47 -10.94 -7.20 14.69
N GLU A 48 -12.17 -7.02 15.13
CA GLU A 48 -13.14 -6.13 14.50
C GLU A 48 -12.65 -4.68 14.54
N ASP A 49 -12.07 -4.23 15.66
CA ASP A 49 -11.45 -2.90 15.78
C ASP A 49 -10.30 -2.74 14.79
N GLN A 50 -9.43 -3.74 14.67
CA GLN A 50 -8.31 -3.75 13.74
C GLN A 50 -8.79 -3.70 12.27
N LEU A 51 -9.80 -4.51 11.92
CA LEU A 51 -10.39 -4.54 10.58
C LEU A 51 -11.11 -3.22 10.24
N GLU A 52 -11.80 -2.60 11.21
CA GLU A 52 -12.41 -1.28 11.00
C GLU A 52 -11.35 -0.21 10.71
N MET A 53 -10.23 -0.22 11.45
CA MET A 53 -9.12 0.71 11.23
C MET A 53 -8.46 0.46 9.88
N LEU A 54 -8.18 -0.80 9.52
CA LEU A 54 -7.67 -1.17 8.21
C LEU A 54 -8.61 -0.70 7.09
N THR A 55 -9.90 -0.97 7.21
CA THR A 55 -10.91 -0.53 6.24
C THR A 55 -10.87 0.98 6.04
N LYS A 56 -10.76 1.76 7.13
CA LYS A 56 -10.66 3.23 7.05
C LYS A 56 -9.39 3.68 6.35
N ALA A 57 -8.25 3.06 6.65
CA ALA A 57 -6.97 3.38 6.03
C ALA A 57 -6.94 3.04 4.54
N MET A 58 -7.59 1.93 4.16
CA MET A 58 -7.64 1.45 2.77
C MET A 58 -8.63 2.23 1.89
N ARG A 59 -9.53 3.06 2.44
CA ARG A 59 -10.51 3.86 1.65
C ARG A 59 -9.89 4.62 0.48
N ARG A 60 -8.67 5.15 0.64
CA ARG A 60 -7.96 5.89 -0.41
C ARG A 60 -7.71 5.05 -1.66
N PHE A 61 -7.55 3.75 -1.49
CA PHE A 61 -7.24 2.81 -2.56
C PHE A 61 -8.46 2.37 -3.39
N HIS A 62 -9.70 2.76 -3.01
CA HIS A 62 -10.83 2.70 -3.93
C HIS A 62 -10.64 3.60 -5.16
N ASN A 63 -9.78 4.63 -5.06
CA ASN A 63 -9.24 5.30 -6.22
C ASN A 63 -7.96 4.58 -6.67
N PHE A 64 -8.06 3.71 -7.65
CA PHE A 64 -6.96 2.90 -8.17
C PHE A 64 -5.70 3.71 -8.52
N LYS A 65 -5.88 4.96 -9.02
CA LYS A 65 -4.74 5.85 -9.33
C LYS A 65 -3.89 6.19 -8.10
N VAL A 66 -4.46 6.12 -6.90
CA VAL A 66 -3.69 6.33 -5.66
C VAL A 66 -2.74 5.16 -5.42
N ALA A 67 -3.17 3.92 -5.68
CA ALA A 67 -2.30 2.75 -5.57
C ALA A 67 -1.12 2.84 -6.56
N GLU A 68 -1.42 3.16 -7.83
CA GLU A 68 -0.38 3.35 -8.86
C GLU A 68 0.61 4.45 -8.46
N ALA A 69 0.10 5.61 -7.99
CA ALA A 69 0.94 6.73 -7.57
C ALA A 69 1.81 6.42 -6.34
N GLN A 70 1.40 5.45 -5.51
CA GLN A 70 2.16 4.97 -4.36
C GLN A 70 3.11 3.82 -4.67
N GLY A 71 3.23 3.43 -5.94
CA GLY A 71 4.20 2.44 -6.40
C GLY A 71 3.71 1.00 -6.35
N TYR A 72 2.40 0.77 -6.17
CA TYR A 72 1.83 -0.56 -6.35
C TYR A 72 1.80 -0.91 -7.84
N VAL A 73 2.37 -2.05 -8.22
CA VAL A 73 2.47 -2.53 -9.59
C VAL A 73 1.86 -3.92 -9.73
N ALA A 74 1.22 -4.20 -10.86
CA ALA A 74 0.62 -5.52 -11.11
C ALA A 74 1.70 -6.62 -11.11
N VAL A 75 1.45 -7.66 -10.31
CA VAL A 75 2.34 -8.84 -10.19
C VAL A 75 1.65 -10.15 -10.56
N SER A 76 0.33 -10.13 -10.81
CA SER A 76 -0.41 -11.30 -11.28
C SER A 76 -1.35 -10.94 -12.44
N PRO A 77 -1.79 -11.92 -13.25
CA PRO A 77 -3.01 -11.80 -14.05
C PRO A 77 -4.24 -11.76 -13.12
N LEU A 78 -5.45 -11.65 -13.72
CA LEU A 78 -6.69 -11.87 -12.99
C LEU A 78 -6.75 -13.32 -12.51
N VAL A 79 -6.80 -13.52 -11.20
CA VAL A 79 -6.91 -14.82 -10.54
C VAL A 79 -8.38 -15.04 -10.15
N PRO A 80 -9.05 -16.11 -10.64
CA PRO A 80 -10.43 -16.41 -10.26
C PRO A 80 -10.59 -16.55 -8.73
N GLY A 81 -11.61 -15.92 -8.18
CA GLY A 81 -11.88 -15.91 -6.74
C GLY A 81 -10.98 -14.98 -5.92
N MET A 82 -10.03 -14.27 -6.55
CA MET A 82 -9.17 -13.31 -5.88
C MET A 82 -9.19 -11.93 -6.54
N GLY A 83 -8.70 -11.83 -7.77
CA GLY A 83 -8.53 -10.58 -8.49
C GLY A 83 -7.14 -10.45 -9.08
N ILE A 84 -6.72 -9.22 -9.35
CA ILE A 84 -5.37 -8.87 -9.81
C ILE A 84 -4.59 -8.32 -8.61
N HIS A 85 -3.41 -8.87 -8.37
CA HIS A 85 -2.56 -8.49 -7.25
C HIS A 85 -1.60 -7.38 -7.70
N TYR A 86 -1.54 -6.30 -6.93
CA TYR A 86 -0.64 -5.16 -7.11
C TYR A 86 0.27 -5.07 -5.91
N ALA A 87 1.55 -5.34 -6.09
CA ALA A 87 2.54 -5.34 -5.01
C ALA A 87 3.32 -4.02 -4.93
N LYS A 88 3.63 -3.61 -3.71
CA LYS A 88 4.58 -2.55 -3.39
C LYS A 88 5.85 -3.20 -2.84
N HIS A 89 6.82 -3.42 -3.70
CA HIS A 89 8.05 -4.16 -3.36
C HIS A 89 8.84 -3.56 -2.20
N GLU A 90 8.71 -2.25 -1.95
CA GLU A 90 9.37 -1.58 -0.83
C GLU A 90 8.83 -2.00 0.55
N TYR A 91 7.61 -2.59 0.59
CA TYR A 91 6.98 -3.07 1.81
C TYR A 91 7.28 -4.54 2.07
N VAL A 92 7.75 -5.30 1.05
CA VAL A 92 8.04 -6.72 1.19
C VAL A 92 9.26 -6.91 2.08
N ASP A 93 9.03 -7.33 3.32
CA ASP A 93 10.04 -7.65 4.31
C ASP A 93 9.58 -8.80 5.22
N MET A 94 10.23 -9.00 6.37
CA MET A 94 9.89 -10.08 7.31
C MET A 94 8.94 -9.62 8.42
N LYS A 95 8.23 -8.48 8.22
CA LYS A 95 7.37 -7.91 9.25
C LYS A 95 5.93 -7.80 8.74
N PHE A 96 5.00 -8.10 9.64
CA PHE A 96 3.60 -7.79 9.43
C PHE A 96 3.28 -6.40 9.99
N GLU A 97 2.75 -5.52 9.14
CA GLU A 97 2.27 -4.18 9.52
C GLU A 97 0.85 -3.97 8.96
N ILE A 98 -0.16 -3.98 9.82
CA ILE A 98 -1.59 -3.94 9.42
C ILE A 98 -1.88 -2.84 8.39
N LEU A 99 -1.27 -1.65 8.53
CA LEU A 99 -1.55 -0.49 7.67
C LEU A 99 -0.65 -0.38 6.44
N LYS A 100 0.28 -1.33 6.27
CA LYS A 100 1.22 -1.34 5.14
C LYS A 100 1.18 -2.67 4.39
N PRO A 101 0.00 -3.06 3.87
CA PRO A 101 -0.08 -4.30 3.11
C PRO A 101 0.89 -4.25 1.93
N GLU A 102 1.64 -5.33 1.74
CA GLU A 102 2.56 -5.51 0.62
C GLU A 102 1.82 -5.56 -0.71
N ILE A 103 0.56 -6.03 -0.67
CA ILE A 103 -0.25 -6.27 -1.87
C ILE A 103 -1.64 -5.65 -1.67
N LEU A 104 -2.14 -5.01 -2.72
CA LEU A 104 -3.54 -4.61 -2.86
C LEU A 104 -4.17 -5.45 -3.95
N VAL A 105 -5.35 -6.03 -3.68
CA VAL A 105 -6.08 -6.84 -4.64
C VAL A 105 -7.21 -6.02 -5.25
N TYR A 106 -7.28 -6.04 -6.59
CA TYR A 106 -8.31 -5.36 -7.37
C TYR A 106 -9.03 -6.33 -8.29
N HIS A 107 -10.31 -6.11 -8.47
CA HIS A 107 -11.11 -6.83 -9.45
C HIS A 107 -11.78 -5.84 -10.42
N PRO A 108 -11.67 -6.02 -11.75
CA PRO A 108 -12.37 -5.16 -12.70
C PRO A 108 -13.89 -5.39 -12.64
N ASP A 109 -14.66 -4.31 -12.62
CA ASP A 109 -16.10 -4.37 -12.78
C ASP A 109 -16.50 -4.64 -14.25
N GLU A 110 -17.80 -4.65 -14.54
CA GLU A 110 -18.36 -4.89 -15.89
C GLU A 110 -17.85 -3.87 -16.94
N ASN A 111 -17.42 -2.69 -16.51
CA ASN A 111 -16.88 -1.63 -17.36
C ASN A 111 -15.35 -1.63 -17.41
N GLY A 112 -14.71 -2.58 -16.74
CA GLY A 112 -13.26 -2.68 -16.62
C GLY A 112 -12.67 -1.71 -15.61
N VAL A 113 -13.48 -1.09 -14.74
CA VAL A 113 -12.98 -0.20 -13.69
C VAL A 113 -12.50 -1.02 -12.50
N MET A 114 -11.27 -0.78 -12.07
CA MET A 114 -10.63 -1.51 -10.99
C MET A 114 -11.28 -1.16 -9.64
N GLN A 115 -11.85 -2.16 -9.00
CA GLN A 115 -12.47 -2.08 -7.68
C GLN A 115 -11.50 -2.68 -6.65
N PHE A 116 -11.14 -1.93 -5.61
CA PHE A 116 -10.36 -2.46 -4.49
C PHE A 116 -11.20 -3.49 -3.73
N VAL A 117 -10.67 -4.69 -3.53
CA VAL A 117 -11.41 -5.80 -2.89
C VAL A 117 -10.75 -6.30 -1.61
N ALA A 118 -9.42 -6.37 -1.55
CA ALA A 118 -8.72 -6.84 -0.36
C ALA A 118 -7.35 -6.19 -0.19
N ALA A 119 -6.89 -6.11 1.05
CA ALA A 119 -5.46 -6.02 1.40
C ALA A 119 -4.90 -7.45 1.51
N GLU A 120 -3.67 -7.66 1.08
CA GLU A 120 -2.96 -8.92 1.24
C GLU A 120 -1.56 -8.64 1.76
N TYR A 121 -1.15 -9.46 2.71
CA TYR A 121 0.16 -9.39 3.35
C TYR A 121 1.04 -10.52 2.83
N LEU A 122 2.35 -10.26 2.73
CA LEU A 122 3.34 -11.22 2.22
C LEU A 122 4.57 -11.25 3.11
N ILE A 123 4.81 -12.39 3.76
CA ILE A 123 6.08 -12.70 4.43
C ILE A 123 6.90 -13.61 3.50
N PRO A 124 8.02 -13.14 2.93
CA PRO A 124 8.78 -13.91 1.96
C PRO A 124 9.41 -15.17 2.57
N VAL A 125 9.51 -16.22 1.76
CA VAL A 125 10.23 -17.47 2.07
C VAL A 125 11.32 -17.63 1.01
N GLU A 126 12.58 -17.67 1.45
CA GLU A 126 13.71 -17.89 0.55
C GLU A 126 13.63 -19.29 -0.06
N ASP A 127 13.84 -19.38 -1.36
CA ASP A 127 13.78 -20.64 -2.12
C ASP A 127 12.48 -21.45 -1.86
N CYS A 128 11.33 -20.75 -1.83
CA CYS A 128 10.05 -21.37 -1.52
C CYS A 128 9.75 -22.59 -2.41
N ASP A 129 9.63 -23.78 -1.81
CA ASP A 129 9.21 -25.03 -2.45
C ASP A 129 7.81 -25.40 -1.94
N PRO A 130 6.80 -25.59 -2.82
CA PRO A 130 5.45 -26.01 -2.40
C PRO A 130 5.39 -27.31 -1.62
N LEU A 131 6.42 -28.15 -1.71
CA LEU A 131 6.57 -29.40 -0.96
C LEU A 131 7.49 -29.27 0.26
N GLY A 132 8.04 -28.09 0.49
CA GLY A 132 8.90 -27.79 1.63
C GLY A 132 8.11 -27.69 2.94
N GLU A 133 8.82 -27.88 4.04
CA GLU A 133 8.28 -27.68 5.39
C GLU A 133 8.78 -26.33 5.92
N TYR A 134 7.86 -25.39 6.11
CA TYR A 134 8.16 -24.05 6.62
C TYR A 134 7.29 -23.74 7.84
N THR A 135 7.86 -23.05 8.81
CA THR A 135 7.09 -22.58 9.96
C THR A 135 6.24 -21.38 9.52
N SER A 136 4.93 -21.45 9.76
CA SER A 136 4.04 -20.32 9.56
C SER A 136 4.48 -19.12 10.42
N PRO A 137 4.30 -17.89 9.96
CA PRO A 137 4.36 -16.73 10.83
C PRO A 137 3.39 -16.85 12.00
N ASP A 138 3.64 -16.08 13.08
CA ASP A 138 2.70 -15.93 14.19
C ASP A 138 1.38 -15.28 13.69
N ASP A 139 0.33 -15.37 14.52
CA ASP A 139 -0.94 -14.70 14.22
C ASP A 139 -0.73 -13.20 13.99
N ALA A 140 -1.38 -12.69 12.94
CA ALA A 140 -1.18 -11.31 12.48
C ALA A 140 -2.18 -10.34 13.14
N PHE A 141 -3.45 -10.72 13.16
CA PHE A 141 -4.53 -9.97 13.80
C PHE A 141 -4.82 -10.53 15.20
N LEU A 142 -5.55 -9.78 16.00
CA LEU A 142 -6.00 -10.26 17.30
C LEU A 142 -6.98 -11.44 17.17
N GLY A 143 -6.82 -12.43 18.04
CA GLY A 143 -7.66 -13.62 18.01
C GLY A 143 -7.00 -14.79 17.26
N ASP A 144 -7.81 -15.71 16.75
CA ASP A 144 -7.41 -16.95 16.11
C ASP A 144 -8.12 -17.18 14.75
N GLN A 145 -8.62 -16.10 14.13
CA GLN A 145 -9.41 -16.19 12.91
C GLN A 145 -8.57 -16.04 11.63
N ASP A 146 -7.43 -15.38 11.72
CA ASP A 146 -6.52 -15.24 10.60
C ASP A 146 -5.57 -16.43 10.51
N HIS A 147 -5.21 -16.78 9.29
CA HIS A 147 -4.26 -17.86 9.04
C HIS A 147 -3.49 -17.63 7.75
N TRP A 148 -2.18 -17.80 7.86
CA TRP A 148 -1.26 -17.67 6.75
C TRP A 148 -1.33 -18.89 5.84
N HIS A 149 -1.31 -18.63 4.52
CA HIS A 149 -1.24 -19.65 3.50
C HIS A 149 0.11 -19.62 2.79
N LEU A 150 0.81 -20.76 2.71
CA LEU A 150 2.04 -20.85 1.94
C LEU A 150 1.70 -20.78 0.45
N ASN A 151 2.15 -19.73 -0.21
CA ASN A 151 1.97 -19.51 -1.64
C ASN A 151 3.32 -19.23 -2.32
N CYS A 152 4.00 -20.29 -2.77
CA CYS A 152 5.29 -20.15 -3.43
C CYS A 152 5.22 -19.41 -4.77
N ASN A 153 4.05 -19.29 -5.40
CA ASN A 153 3.89 -18.44 -6.59
C ASN A 153 3.95 -16.94 -6.23
N ALA A 154 3.53 -16.58 -5.01
CA ALA A 154 3.70 -15.24 -4.46
C ALA A 154 5.07 -15.04 -3.81
N GLY A 155 5.82 -16.12 -3.58
CA GLY A 155 7.15 -16.11 -2.97
C GLY A 155 7.17 -16.26 -1.45
N GLY A 156 6.09 -16.71 -0.81
CA GLY A 156 6.07 -16.86 0.64
C GLY A 156 4.71 -17.14 1.26
N TRP A 157 4.57 -16.74 2.52
CA TRP A 157 3.33 -16.80 3.26
C TRP A 157 2.46 -15.60 2.91
N THR A 158 1.20 -15.85 2.56
CA THR A 158 0.21 -14.79 2.25
C THR A 158 -0.99 -14.86 3.18
N LEU A 159 -1.56 -13.69 3.48
CA LEU A 159 -2.75 -13.51 4.30
C LEU A 159 -3.63 -12.45 3.68
N HIS A 160 -4.85 -12.80 3.28
CA HIS A 160 -5.85 -11.85 2.79
C HIS A 160 -6.62 -11.20 3.95
N ALA A 161 -7.02 -9.93 3.75
CA ALA A 161 -8.01 -9.25 4.55
C ALA A 161 -9.03 -8.57 3.61
N TRP A 162 -10.22 -9.14 3.48
CA TRP A 162 -11.28 -8.69 2.57
C TRP A 162 -12.01 -7.47 3.13
N VAL A 163 -11.35 -6.31 3.10
CA VAL A 163 -11.87 -5.04 3.64
C VAL A 163 -12.45 -4.10 2.57
N GLY A 164 -12.31 -4.45 1.29
CA GLY A 164 -12.90 -3.71 0.16
C GLY A 164 -14.17 -4.33 -0.37
N LEU A 165 -14.30 -5.65 -0.27
CA LEU A 165 -15.46 -6.44 -0.68
C LEU A 165 -15.72 -7.52 0.37
N GLU A 166 -16.94 -7.63 0.85
CA GLU A 166 -17.33 -8.68 1.80
C GLU A 166 -17.06 -10.07 1.22
N ASN A 167 -16.53 -10.97 2.03
CA ASN A 167 -16.31 -12.37 1.70
C ASN A 167 -17.16 -13.26 2.61
N GLU A 168 -18.20 -13.86 2.06
CA GLU A 168 -19.10 -14.76 2.80
C GLU A 168 -18.40 -16.00 3.36
N ALA A 169 -17.27 -16.42 2.77
CA ALA A 169 -16.48 -17.54 3.27
C ALA A 169 -15.69 -17.18 4.53
N GLY A 170 -15.35 -15.92 4.72
CA GLY A 170 -14.58 -15.38 5.85
C GLY A 170 -13.67 -14.24 5.42
N VAL A 171 -13.43 -13.29 6.34
CA VAL A 171 -12.64 -12.09 6.05
C VAL A 171 -11.17 -12.40 5.73
N PHE A 172 -10.65 -13.52 6.23
CA PHE A 172 -9.26 -13.94 6.02
C PHE A 172 -9.10 -15.11 5.05
N GLU A 173 -10.20 -15.59 4.47
CA GLU A 173 -10.14 -16.69 3.51
C GLU A 173 -9.40 -16.28 2.22
N PRO A 174 -8.61 -17.19 1.62
CA PRO A 174 -7.81 -16.85 0.43
C PRO A 174 -8.65 -16.56 -0.81
N PHE A 175 -9.87 -17.11 -0.89
CA PHE A 175 -10.76 -16.97 -2.03
C PHE A 175 -12.10 -16.36 -1.63
N ASN A 176 -12.60 -15.45 -2.46
CA ASN A 176 -13.93 -14.87 -2.33
C ASN A 176 -14.87 -15.47 -3.41
N PRO A 177 -15.91 -16.22 -3.04
CA PRO A 177 -16.80 -16.84 -4.01
C PRO A 177 -17.59 -15.83 -4.86
N ALA A 178 -17.67 -14.56 -4.47
CA ALA A 178 -18.30 -13.51 -5.27
C ALA A 178 -17.48 -13.08 -6.49
N LEU A 179 -16.18 -13.46 -6.58
CA LEU A 179 -15.25 -13.11 -7.64
C LEU A 179 -14.98 -14.30 -8.57
N GLN A 180 -15.99 -14.76 -9.31
CA GLN A 180 -15.85 -15.88 -10.26
C GLN A 180 -15.67 -15.40 -11.70
#